data_434c3f29e5fe1fd4d3124b77641d9eeb
#
_entry.id   434c3f29e5fe1fd4d3124b77641d9eeb
#
_cell.length_a   1.000
_cell.length_b   1.000
_cell.length_c   1.000
_cell.angle_alpha   90.00
_cell.angle_beta   90.00
_cell.angle_gamma   90.00
#
_symmetry.space_group_name_H-M   'P 1'
#
loop_
_entity.id
_entity.type
_entity.pdbx_description
1 polymer ?
#
loop_
_entity_poly.entity_id
_entity_poly.type
_entity_poly.pdbx_seq_one_letter_code
_entity_poly.pdbx_strand_id
1 'polypeptide(L)'
;MKRIIRILLTTTLLIGLALSVGAATPPVQAQGGPTVVDPNLGVRTVVSGLVTPSTMAFIGPNDFFVLEKNTGRVKRVTNGAATTVLDLSVNSASERGLLGIALHPNFPTNPGVYLFWSCRSAAPQDADPFTPEEQQCSNDPAAMFGQPDSGDLLQVPLRGNRVDRFVWTGSQLVFDRNLLIFRAFQNDGGPVPPGQGDSAQPARANHDGGVLAFGPDGKLYVASGDLGRRGQMQNLRFGPTPPTADDQFGGPAPDNAHLSGVILRLNDDGSTPGDNPFFAAGAAMGGEAGANIQRLFAYGLRNTFGIAFDPVSGSLWDQQNTDDAFDELNRVERGMNGGWIQIMGPVSRIAQFKQIEQTLPPSGGIPGAQLQQIRWPPSNIADTPQEALSRLVMLPGATYSDPEFSWKFAVPPAGIGFLSSRALGPQYQNDLFVGAATPATLGGHLFRFNLTGNRRKIGVDDPRLEDRVADNLTKNDITESESLLFGTDFGVSTDVETGPNGNLFVVSLSQGAVYEIFRK
;
A
#
# COMPACT_ATOMS: atom_id res chain seq x y z
N MET A 1 -48.16 18.80 42.88
CA MET A 1 -47.42 19.32 41.72
C MET A 1 -46.27 18.35 41.43
N LYS A 2 -46.47 17.46 40.48
CA LYS A 2 -45.46 16.42 40.10
C LYS A 2 -44.59 16.97 38.99
N ARG A 3 -43.26 17.09 39.23
CA ARG A 3 -42.28 17.40 38.22
C ARG A 3 -41.88 16.11 37.51
N ILE A 4 -42.11 16.03 36.21
CA ILE A 4 -41.67 14.96 35.33
C ILE A 4 -40.29 15.37 34.82
N ILE A 5 -39.27 14.62 35.20
CA ILE A 5 -37.93 14.73 34.65
C ILE A 5 -37.92 13.85 33.40
N ARG A 6 -37.74 14.45 32.23
CA ARG A 6 -37.44 13.73 30.99
C ARG A 6 -35.93 13.52 30.92
N ILE A 7 -35.53 12.25 31.02
CA ILE A 7 -34.18 11.80 30.72
C ILE A 7 -34.12 11.60 29.21
N LEU A 8 -33.33 12.42 28.53
CA LEU A 8 -32.90 12.17 27.13
C LEU A 8 -31.79 11.13 27.19
N LEU A 9 -32.06 9.92 26.72
CA LEU A 9 -31.02 8.96 26.36
C LEU A 9 -30.48 9.35 24.97
N THR A 10 -29.27 9.87 24.90
CA THR A 10 -28.49 9.95 23.71
C THR A 10 -27.77 8.63 23.50
N THR A 11 -28.32 7.78 22.65
CA THR A 11 -27.65 6.58 22.16
C THR A 11 -26.64 7.00 21.08
N THR A 12 -25.38 7.09 21.43
CA THR A 12 -24.28 7.20 20.50
C THR A 12 -24.00 5.82 19.92
N LEU A 13 -24.45 5.58 18.70
CA LEU A 13 -24.16 4.34 17.98
C LEU A 13 -22.79 4.50 17.28
N LEU A 14 -21.73 4.05 17.94
CA LEU A 14 -20.42 3.84 17.34
C LEU A 14 -20.47 2.56 16.51
N ILE A 15 -20.62 2.67 15.20
CA ILE A 15 -20.33 1.56 14.29
C ILE A 15 -18.88 1.74 13.84
N GLY A 16 -17.96 1.33 14.71
CA GLY A 16 -16.62 0.96 14.30
C GLY A 16 -16.71 -0.36 13.55
N LEU A 17 -16.01 -0.50 12.42
CA LEU A 17 -15.71 -1.80 11.86
C LEU A 17 -14.73 -2.48 12.83
N ALA A 18 -15.26 -2.92 13.96
CA ALA A 18 -14.54 -3.77 14.88
C ALA A 18 -14.38 -5.13 14.20
N LEU A 19 -13.20 -5.45 13.74
CA LEU A 19 -12.72 -6.82 13.76
C LEU A 19 -12.60 -7.19 15.24
N SER A 20 -13.74 -7.52 15.86
CA SER A 20 -13.76 -8.08 17.18
C SER A 20 -13.00 -9.40 17.14
N VAL A 21 -11.92 -9.48 17.89
CA VAL A 21 -11.33 -10.75 18.30
C VAL A 21 -12.30 -11.39 19.31
N GLY A 22 -13.42 -11.87 18.79
CA GLY A 22 -14.21 -12.90 19.42
C GLY A 22 -13.56 -14.24 19.11
N ALA A 23 -13.65 -15.19 20.02
CA ALA A 23 -13.16 -16.55 19.91
C ALA A 23 -13.25 -17.06 18.47
N ALA A 24 -12.15 -17.64 17.96
CA ALA A 24 -11.98 -18.10 16.60
C ALA A 24 -13.25 -18.77 16.07
N THR A 25 -14.05 -18.01 15.35
CA THR A 25 -15.00 -18.61 14.44
C THR A 25 -14.16 -19.30 13.37
N PRO A 26 -14.39 -20.57 13.09
CA PRO A 26 -13.72 -21.22 11.98
C PRO A 26 -13.93 -20.35 10.74
N PRO A 27 -12.90 -20.19 9.88
CA PRO A 27 -13.07 -19.44 8.66
C PRO A 27 -14.28 -20.00 7.94
N VAL A 28 -15.21 -19.11 7.55
CA VAL A 28 -16.29 -19.50 6.64
C VAL A 28 -15.56 -19.91 5.37
N GLN A 29 -15.38 -21.22 5.19
CA GLN A 29 -14.93 -21.76 3.92
C GLN A 29 -15.98 -21.39 2.90
N ALA A 30 -15.60 -20.53 1.96
CA ALA A 30 -16.31 -20.42 0.70
C ALA A 30 -16.46 -21.85 0.14
N GLN A 31 -17.65 -22.22 -0.31
CA GLN A 31 -17.95 -23.55 -0.86
C GLN A 31 -17.27 -23.71 -2.24
N GLY A 32 -15.95 -23.82 -2.27
CA GLY A 32 -15.11 -23.96 -3.45
C GLY A 32 -13.98 -22.95 -3.36
N GLY A 33 -12.72 -23.41 -3.17
CA GLY A 33 -11.53 -22.54 -3.11
C GLY A 33 -11.39 -21.68 -4.38
N PRO A 34 -10.33 -20.85 -4.47
CA PRO A 34 -10.13 -19.96 -5.61
C PRO A 34 -10.12 -20.71 -6.94
N THR A 35 -10.68 -20.07 -7.95
CA THR A 35 -10.83 -20.61 -9.31
C THR A 35 -10.30 -19.64 -10.34
N VAL A 36 -9.92 -20.18 -11.51
CA VAL A 36 -9.50 -19.39 -12.68
C VAL A 36 -10.45 -19.64 -13.87
N VAL A 37 -10.59 -18.63 -14.70
CA VAL A 37 -11.54 -18.65 -15.84
C VAL A 37 -11.12 -19.65 -16.92
N ASP A 38 -9.79 -19.80 -17.17
CA ASP A 38 -9.30 -20.76 -18.16
C ASP A 38 -9.42 -22.21 -17.63
N PRO A 39 -10.22 -23.07 -18.27
CA PRO A 39 -10.42 -24.46 -17.84
C PRO A 39 -9.15 -25.33 -17.90
N ASN A 40 -8.12 -24.92 -18.66
CA ASN A 40 -6.84 -25.62 -18.75
C ASN A 40 -5.92 -25.31 -17.56
N LEU A 41 -6.29 -24.33 -16.74
CA LEU A 41 -5.55 -23.98 -15.53
C LEU A 41 -6.24 -24.55 -14.29
N GLY A 42 -5.45 -24.75 -13.27
CA GLY A 42 -5.90 -25.19 -11.96
C GLY A 42 -5.33 -24.28 -10.86
N VAL A 43 -5.97 -24.33 -9.70
CA VAL A 43 -5.47 -23.67 -8.48
C VAL A 43 -5.27 -24.74 -7.42
N ARG A 44 -4.18 -24.65 -6.67
CA ARG A 44 -3.94 -25.49 -5.48
C ARG A 44 -3.41 -24.67 -4.33
N THR A 45 -3.74 -25.09 -3.11
CA THR A 45 -3.18 -24.50 -1.89
C THR A 45 -1.75 -25.04 -1.69
N VAL A 46 -0.79 -24.14 -1.54
CA VAL A 46 0.61 -24.47 -1.24
C VAL A 46 0.82 -24.56 0.26
N VAL A 47 0.30 -23.58 1.00
CA VAL A 47 0.31 -23.54 2.45
C VAL A 47 -0.94 -22.79 2.94
N SER A 48 -1.45 -23.17 4.10
CA SER A 48 -2.59 -22.52 4.75
C SER A 48 -2.37 -22.45 6.27
N GLY A 49 -3.27 -21.75 6.97
CA GLY A 49 -3.16 -21.53 8.41
C GLY A 49 -2.15 -20.45 8.80
N LEU A 50 -1.76 -19.61 7.85
CA LEU A 50 -0.97 -18.40 8.12
C LEU A 50 -1.84 -17.30 8.74
N VAL A 51 -1.24 -16.47 9.58
CA VAL A 51 -1.94 -15.35 10.23
C VAL A 51 -1.74 -14.08 9.41
N THR A 52 -2.78 -13.67 8.67
CA THR A 52 -2.76 -12.44 7.85
C THR A 52 -1.48 -12.31 7.00
N PRO A 53 -1.18 -13.26 6.08
CA PRO A 53 0.01 -13.19 5.26
C PRO A 53 -0.05 -11.97 4.32
N SER A 54 1.03 -11.17 4.28
CA SER A 54 1.10 -9.94 3.46
C SER A 54 1.83 -10.13 2.14
N THR A 55 2.99 -10.76 2.14
CA THR A 55 3.82 -10.93 0.93
C THR A 55 4.75 -12.13 1.08
N MET A 56 5.36 -12.57 -0.02
CA MET A 56 6.29 -13.69 -0.05
C MET A 56 7.54 -13.40 -0.90
N ALA A 57 8.59 -14.19 -0.71
CA ALA A 57 9.78 -14.14 -1.55
C ALA A 57 10.41 -15.53 -1.68
N PHE A 58 10.64 -16.01 -2.90
CA PHE A 58 11.24 -17.31 -3.16
C PHE A 58 12.73 -17.32 -2.87
N ILE A 59 13.20 -18.32 -2.12
CA ILE A 59 14.62 -18.60 -1.87
C ILE A 59 15.10 -19.88 -2.55
N GLY A 60 14.17 -20.63 -3.14
CA GLY A 60 14.46 -21.86 -3.90
C GLY A 60 13.19 -22.54 -4.40
N PRO A 61 13.30 -23.64 -5.12
CA PRO A 61 12.16 -24.45 -5.53
C PRO A 61 11.39 -24.97 -4.30
N ASN A 62 10.08 -24.68 -4.24
CA ASN A 62 9.20 -25.01 -3.09
C ASN A 62 9.72 -24.51 -1.74
N ASP A 63 10.50 -23.44 -1.76
CA ASP A 63 11.13 -22.86 -0.57
C ASP A 63 11.04 -21.32 -0.67
N PHE A 64 10.32 -20.70 0.27
CA PHE A 64 10.08 -19.25 0.24
C PHE A 64 9.83 -18.71 1.64
N PHE A 65 10.07 -17.41 1.80
CA PHE A 65 9.59 -16.68 2.96
C PHE A 65 8.19 -16.16 2.71
N VAL A 66 7.37 -16.14 3.76
CA VAL A 66 6.08 -15.43 3.79
C VAL A 66 5.96 -14.65 5.09
N LEU A 67 5.47 -13.43 4.99
CA LEU A 67 5.32 -12.54 6.13
C LEU A 67 3.93 -12.68 6.74
N GLU A 68 3.86 -12.71 8.06
CA GLU A 68 2.60 -12.61 8.80
C GLU A 68 2.48 -11.17 9.36
N LYS A 69 1.62 -10.36 8.72
CA LYS A 69 1.43 -8.93 9.01
C LYS A 69 1.21 -8.66 10.49
N ASN A 70 0.26 -9.39 11.10
CA ASN A 70 -0.21 -9.09 12.45
C ASN A 70 0.66 -9.68 13.55
N THR A 71 1.41 -10.74 13.27
CA THR A 71 2.26 -11.39 14.26
C THR A 71 3.71 -10.91 14.25
N GLY A 72 4.13 -10.22 13.19
CA GLY A 72 5.53 -9.83 12.99
C GLY A 72 6.45 -10.98 12.60
N ARG A 73 5.89 -12.15 12.26
CA ARG A 73 6.67 -13.34 11.97
C ARG A 73 7.01 -13.45 10.50
N VAL A 74 8.27 -13.76 10.24
CA VAL A 74 8.69 -14.30 8.95
C VAL A 74 8.65 -15.81 9.05
N LYS A 75 7.83 -16.45 8.20
CA LYS A 75 7.75 -17.90 8.06
C LYS A 75 8.56 -18.32 6.84
N ARG A 76 9.42 -19.34 7.00
CA ARG A 76 9.94 -20.10 5.88
C ARG A 76 8.99 -21.24 5.58
N VAL A 77 8.54 -21.34 4.35
CA VAL A 77 7.72 -22.46 3.87
C VAL A 77 8.59 -23.35 3.00
N THR A 78 8.75 -24.60 3.41
CA THR A 78 9.51 -25.60 2.67
C THR A 78 8.61 -26.80 2.41
N ASN A 79 8.33 -27.11 1.13
CA ASN A 79 7.43 -28.19 0.75
C ASN A 79 6.07 -28.14 1.48
N GLY A 80 5.51 -26.95 1.64
CA GLY A 80 4.22 -26.70 2.29
C GLY A 80 4.25 -26.64 3.82
N ALA A 81 5.38 -26.91 4.47
CA ALA A 81 5.53 -26.79 5.92
C ALA A 81 6.12 -25.43 6.31
N ALA A 82 5.42 -24.69 7.18
CA ALA A 82 5.81 -23.36 7.63
C ALA A 82 6.53 -23.39 8.98
N THR A 83 7.71 -22.75 9.07
CA THR A 83 8.49 -22.57 10.30
C THR A 83 8.82 -21.09 10.51
N THR A 84 8.80 -20.61 11.77
CA THR A 84 9.19 -19.23 12.08
C THR A 84 10.71 -19.08 12.04
N VAL A 85 11.19 -18.08 11.31
CA VAL A 85 12.63 -17.77 11.17
C VAL A 85 13.01 -16.39 11.68
N LEU A 86 12.01 -15.54 11.98
CA LEU A 86 12.14 -14.25 12.64
C LEU A 86 10.81 -13.91 13.32
N ASP A 87 10.87 -13.19 14.45
CA ASP A 87 9.70 -12.69 15.18
C ASP A 87 9.98 -11.25 15.62
N LEU A 88 9.27 -10.29 15.05
CA LEU A 88 9.44 -8.85 15.28
C LEU A 88 8.31 -8.29 16.13
N SER A 89 8.63 -7.33 16.98
CA SER A 89 7.65 -6.62 17.80
C SER A 89 6.93 -5.55 16.97
N VAL A 90 5.90 -5.96 16.23
CA VAL A 90 5.15 -5.06 15.34
C VAL A 90 3.96 -4.39 16.02
N ASN A 91 3.64 -3.18 15.59
CA ASN A 91 2.30 -2.62 15.73
C ASN A 91 1.50 -3.00 14.48
N SER A 92 0.44 -3.77 14.64
CA SER A 92 -0.34 -4.31 13.53
C SER A 92 -1.72 -3.70 13.37
N ALA A 93 -1.99 -2.63 14.10
CA ALA A 93 -3.28 -1.95 14.01
C ALA A 93 -3.47 -1.32 12.63
N SER A 94 -4.71 -1.31 12.15
CA SER A 94 -5.06 -0.81 10.81
C SER A 94 -4.23 -1.49 9.72
N GLU A 95 -3.52 -0.73 8.88
CA GLU A 95 -2.69 -1.26 7.79
C GLU A 95 -1.24 -1.53 8.22
N ARG A 96 -0.83 -1.12 9.43
CA ARG A 96 0.51 -1.35 9.97
C ARG A 96 0.81 -2.82 10.21
N GLY A 97 2.08 -3.14 10.38
CA GLY A 97 2.56 -4.48 10.70
C GLY A 97 3.85 -4.84 9.97
N LEU A 98 4.04 -6.12 9.71
CA LEU A 98 5.11 -6.63 8.86
C LEU A 98 4.59 -6.68 7.41
N LEU A 99 5.02 -5.75 6.56
CA LEU A 99 4.34 -5.43 5.31
C LEU A 99 5.07 -5.89 4.07
N GLY A 100 6.38 -5.66 3.95
CA GLY A 100 7.13 -5.90 2.73
C GLY A 100 8.39 -6.73 2.92
N ILE A 101 8.74 -7.51 1.90
CA ILE A 101 10.00 -8.26 1.81
C ILE A 101 10.62 -8.10 0.42
N ALA A 102 11.94 -7.96 0.38
CA ALA A 102 12.71 -8.11 -0.84
C ALA A 102 14.00 -8.88 -0.54
N LEU A 103 14.43 -9.70 -1.48
CA LEU A 103 15.73 -10.38 -1.41
C LEU A 103 16.77 -9.59 -2.19
N HIS A 104 18.01 -9.59 -1.70
CA HIS A 104 19.11 -9.02 -2.46
C HIS A 104 19.21 -9.67 -3.85
N PRO A 105 19.44 -8.93 -4.96
CA PRO A 105 19.47 -9.50 -6.32
C PRO A 105 20.44 -10.65 -6.51
N ASN A 106 21.51 -10.70 -5.71
CA ASN A 106 22.49 -11.79 -5.73
C ASN A 106 22.25 -12.84 -4.62
N PHE A 107 21.01 -12.96 -4.13
CA PHE A 107 20.67 -14.02 -3.19
C PHE A 107 20.82 -15.40 -3.89
N PRO A 108 21.38 -16.46 -3.24
CA PRO A 108 21.84 -16.51 -1.84
C PRO A 108 23.32 -16.12 -1.64
N THR A 109 24.07 -15.76 -2.67
CA THR A 109 25.49 -15.38 -2.53
C THR A 109 25.65 -14.16 -1.63
N ASN A 110 24.78 -13.17 -1.76
CA ASN A 110 24.54 -12.12 -0.77
C ASN A 110 23.20 -12.42 -0.08
N PRO A 111 23.21 -12.98 1.15
CA PRO A 111 22.00 -13.46 1.79
C PRO A 111 21.19 -12.35 2.48
N GLY A 112 21.18 -11.15 1.89
CA GLY A 112 20.43 -10.00 2.38
C GLY A 112 18.93 -10.17 2.16
N VAL A 113 18.15 -9.95 3.22
CA VAL A 113 16.69 -9.92 3.23
C VAL A 113 16.26 -8.58 3.79
N TYR A 114 15.45 -7.85 3.06
CA TYR A 114 15.01 -6.50 3.39
C TYR A 114 13.55 -6.56 3.80
N LEU A 115 13.22 -5.97 4.95
CA LEU A 115 11.87 -5.98 5.51
C LEU A 115 11.38 -4.56 5.75
N PHE A 116 10.14 -4.30 5.35
CA PHE A 116 9.38 -3.12 5.77
C PHE A 116 8.42 -3.53 6.89
N TRP A 117 8.47 -2.80 8.01
CA TRP A 117 7.59 -3.08 9.14
C TRP A 117 7.36 -1.85 10.01
N SER A 118 6.22 -1.82 10.70
CA SER A 118 5.89 -0.79 11.68
C SER A 118 6.17 -1.34 13.08
N CYS A 119 7.09 -0.72 13.81
CA CYS A 119 7.44 -1.18 15.14
C CYS A 119 6.37 -0.80 16.17
N ARG A 120 6.31 -1.56 17.25
CA ARG A 120 5.53 -1.22 18.43
C ARG A 120 6.35 -0.33 19.37
N SER A 121 5.69 0.62 20.05
CA SER A 121 6.34 1.44 21.07
C SER A 121 6.91 0.58 22.19
N ALA A 122 8.11 0.90 22.62
CA ALA A 122 8.75 0.28 23.78
C ALA A 122 8.09 0.72 25.09
N ALA A 123 8.06 -0.17 26.07
CA ALA A 123 7.93 0.24 27.47
C ALA A 123 9.17 1.03 27.90
N PRO A 124 9.13 1.85 28.97
CA PRO A 124 10.27 2.67 29.38
C PRO A 124 11.58 1.91 29.60
N GLN A 125 11.52 0.63 29.94
CA GLN A 125 12.67 -0.26 30.17
C GLN A 125 12.94 -1.23 29.01
N ASP A 126 12.17 -1.17 27.96
CA ASP A 126 12.26 -2.03 26.78
C ASP A 126 12.71 -1.17 25.60
N ALA A 127 13.99 -1.17 25.30
CA ALA A 127 14.58 -0.38 24.23
C ALA A 127 14.83 -1.27 23.00
N ASP A 128 14.60 -0.72 21.82
CA ASP A 128 14.94 -1.40 20.56
C ASP A 128 16.47 -1.53 20.44
N PRO A 129 17.03 -2.75 20.46
CA PRO A 129 18.46 -2.95 20.32
C PRO A 129 18.97 -2.69 18.90
N PHE A 130 18.06 -2.60 17.91
CA PHE A 130 18.42 -2.45 16.51
C PHE A 130 18.62 -0.99 16.10
N THR A 131 18.07 -0.05 16.85
CA THR A 131 18.17 1.38 16.58
C THR A 131 18.34 2.16 17.88
N PRO A 132 19.55 2.24 18.41
CA PRO A 132 19.82 2.97 19.64
C PRO A 132 19.35 4.44 19.62
N GLU A 133 19.31 5.05 18.42
CA GLU A 133 18.82 6.41 18.22
C GLU A 133 17.29 6.50 18.36
N GLU A 134 16.59 5.40 18.09
CA GLU A 134 15.13 5.32 18.07
C GLU A 134 14.58 4.52 19.25
N GLN A 135 15.10 4.65 20.42
CA GLN A 135 14.71 3.92 21.66
C GLN A 135 13.19 3.92 21.96
N GLN A 136 12.38 4.10 20.95
CA GLN A 136 10.92 4.10 20.99
C GLN A 136 10.31 2.77 20.56
N CYS A 137 11.06 1.91 19.88
CA CYS A 137 10.59 0.59 19.43
C CYS A 137 10.85 -0.48 20.49
N SER A 138 9.89 -1.37 20.67
CA SER A 138 10.03 -2.53 21.55
C SER A 138 10.92 -3.59 20.92
N ASN A 139 11.73 -4.27 21.73
CA ASN A 139 12.49 -5.45 21.35
C ASN A 139 11.86 -6.77 21.82
N ASP A 140 10.70 -6.72 22.47
CA ASP A 140 9.99 -7.90 22.94
C ASP A 140 8.87 -8.33 21.98
N PRO A 141 9.09 -9.34 21.13
CA PRO A 141 8.06 -9.83 20.21
C PRO A 141 6.89 -10.51 20.93
N ALA A 142 7.08 -11.02 22.14
CA ALA A 142 6.05 -11.70 22.91
C ALA A 142 5.10 -10.74 23.64
N ALA A 143 5.47 -9.50 23.80
CA ALA A 143 4.60 -8.51 24.42
C ALA A 143 3.43 -8.18 23.49
N MET A 144 2.44 -9.03 23.52
CA MET A 144 1.13 -8.75 22.95
C MET A 144 0.49 -7.60 23.74
N PHE A 145 0.77 -6.38 23.35
CA PHE A 145 -0.16 -5.33 23.71
C PHE A 145 -1.37 -5.49 22.80
N GLY A 146 -2.27 -6.31 23.32
CA GLY A 146 -3.53 -6.50 22.73
C GLY A 146 -4.15 -5.18 22.53
N GLN A 147 -4.29 -4.78 21.52
CA GLN A 147 -5.41 -4.25 21.15
C GLN A 147 -5.47 -3.68 19.84
N PRO A 148 -6.35 -4.19 19.03
CA PRO A 148 -6.87 -3.42 17.96
C PRO A 148 -7.40 -2.16 18.62
N ASP A 149 -6.69 -1.14 18.41
CA ASP A 149 -7.07 0.14 18.82
C ASP A 149 -8.27 0.61 18.05
N SER A 150 -9.19 1.12 18.78
CA SER A 150 -10.15 2.06 18.25
C SER A 150 -9.48 3.38 17.86
N GLY A 151 -8.18 3.53 18.04
CA GLY A 151 -7.38 4.67 17.68
C GLY A 151 -6.07 4.22 17.03
N ASP A 152 -5.91 4.43 15.76
CA ASP A 152 -4.81 3.99 14.91
C ASP A 152 -3.39 4.33 15.39
N LEU A 153 -3.26 4.99 16.52
CA LEU A 153 -1.97 5.49 17.03
C LEU A 153 -1.51 4.85 18.33
N LEU A 154 -2.30 3.97 18.92
CA LEU A 154 -1.93 3.38 20.18
C LEU A 154 -0.66 2.53 20.02
N GLN A 155 0.38 2.84 20.81
CA GLN A 155 1.60 2.07 20.87
C GLN A 155 2.41 1.97 19.56
N VAL A 156 2.28 2.94 18.68
CA VAL A 156 3.21 3.12 17.56
C VAL A 156 4.04 4.39 17.79
N PRO A 157 5.37 4.37 17.64
CA PRO A 157 6.18 5.57 17.70
C PRO A 157 5.88 6.49 16.49
N LEU A 158 6.08 7.78 16.65
CA LEU A 158 5.94 8.73 15.52
C LEU A 158 6.80 8.29 14.33
N ARG A 159 8.03 7.87 14.57
CA ARG A 159 8.94 7.32 13.56
C ARG A 159 9.01 5.80 13.69
N GLY A 160 7.85 5.15 13.51
CA GLY A 160 7.69 3.71 13.72
C GLY A 160 7.78 2.85 12.44
N ASN A 161 7.74 3.45 11.26
CA ASN A 161 7.94 2.70 10.02
C ASN A 161 9.42 2.56 9.71
N ARG A 162 9.84 1.32 9.38
CA ARG A 162 11.24 0.95 9.24
C ARG A 162 11.49 0.12 8.00
N VAL A 163 12.65 0.31 7.41
CA VAL A 163 13.23 -0.61 6.44
C VAL A 163 14.54 -1.11 7.01
N ASP A 164 14.60 -2.39 7.32
CA ASP A 164 15.76 -3.04 7.91
C ASP A 164 16.29 -4.15 7.00
N ARG A 165 17.62 -4.31 7.00
CA ARG A 165 18.29 -5.43 6.35
C ARG A 165 18.61 -6.49 7.38
N PHE A 166 18.26 -7.73 7.04
CA PHE A 166 18.62 -8.95 7.75
C PHE A 166 19.50 -9.83 6.88
N VAL A 167 20.21 -10.75 7.51
CA VAL A 167 21.03 -11.76 6.84
C VAL A 167 20.41 -13.13 7.08
N TRP A 168 20.15 -13.87 6.01
CA TRP A 168 19.72 -15.25 6.08
C TRP A 168 20.91 -16.17 6.39
N THR A 169 20.87 -16.88 7.52
CA THR A 169 21.93 -17.81 7.98
C THR A 169 21.74 -19.25 7.51
N GLY A 170 20.64 -19.54 6.77
CA GLY A 170 20.21 -20.89 6.45
C GLY A 170 19.13 -21.43 7.40
N SER A 171 19.00 -20.87 8.61
CA SER A 171 18.03 -21.30 9.62
C SER A 171 17.22 -20.16 10.24
N GLN A 172 17.76 -18.96 10.29
CA GLN A 172 17.11 -17.77 10.86
C GLN A 172 17.55 -16.50 10.14
N LEU A 173 16.74 -15.45 10.26
CA LEU A 173 17.11 -14.09 9.87
C LEU A 173 17.74 -13.37 11.06
N VAL A 174 18.92 -12.79 10.84
CA VAL A 174 19.67 -12.04 11.86
C VAL A 174 19.75 -10.60 11.40
N PHE A 175 19.40 -9.66 12.29
CA PHE A 175 19.49 -8.23 12.00
C PHE A 175 20.90 -7.84 11.58
N ASP A 176 21.03 -7.04 10.55
CA ASP A 176 22.28 -6.50 10.04
C ASP A 176 22.34 -4.98 10.28
N ARG A 177 21.40 -4.25 9.70
CA ARG A 177 21.37 -2.78 9.82
C ARG A 177 20.00 -2.20 9.50
N ASN A 178 19.73 -1.02 10.04
CA ASN A 178 18.63 -0.17 9.60
C ASN A 178 19.07 0.61 8.35
N LEU A 179 18.14 0.73 7.39
CA LEU A 179 18.35 1.51 6.15
C LEU A 179 17.54 2.82 6.18
N LEU A 180 16.34 2.77 6.77
CA LEU A 180 15.44 3.90 6.77
C LEU A 180 14.47 3.81 7.95
N ILE A 181 14.27 4.95 8.62
CA ILE A 181 13.22 5.15 9.62
C ILE A 181 12.43 6.38 9.21
N PHE A 182 11.10 6.28 9.20
CA PHE A 182 10.23 7.38 8.83
C PHE A 182 8.89 7.31 9.57
N ARG A 183 8.05 8.32 9.40
CA ARG A 183 6.78 8.40 10.13
C ARG A 183 5.87 7.22 9.86
N ALA A 184 5.22 6.73 10.93
CA ALA A 184 4.15 5.74 10.88
C ALA A 184 2.77 6.38 11.05
N PHE A 185 2.72 7.67 11.36
CA PHE A 185 1.50 8.45 11.43
C PHE A 185 1.78 9.94 11.30
N GLN A 186 0.73 10.71 11.08
CA GLN A 186 0.76 12.16 11.07
C GLN A 186 0.18 12.72 12.36
N ASN A 187 0.91 13.63 13.00
CA ASN A 187 0.50 14.30 14.24
C ASN A 187 0.47 15.84 14.11
N ASP A 188 0.50 16.34 12.91
CA ASP A 188 0.61 17.75 12.53
C ASP A 188 -0.68 18.55 12.77
N GLY A 189 -1.60 18.01 13.55
CA GLY A 189 -2.73 18.74 14.08
C GLY A 189 -2.33 19.61 15.25
N GLY A 190 -1.94 20.84 14.99
CA GLY A 190 -1.90 21.85 16.04
C GLY A 190 -3.30 22.10 16.64
N PRO A 191 -3.42 22.81 17.76
CA PRO A 191 -4.71 23.20 18.32
C PRO A 191 -5.40 24.15 17.35
N VAL A 192 -6.22 23.60 16.47
CA VAL A 192 -7.06 24.36 15.55
C VAL A 192 -8.46 24.43 16.15
N PRO A 193 -9.20 25.52 15.99
CA PRO A 193 -10.57 25.63 16.51
C PRO A 193 -11.43 24.45 16.08
N PRO A 194 -12.36 23.99 16.93
CA PRO A 194 -13.26 22.90 16.59
C PRO A 194 -13.94 23.13 15.23
N GLY A 195 -13.85 22.13 14.35
CA GLY A 195 -14.43 22.19 13.00
C GLY A 195 -13.51 22.77 11.93
N GLN A 196 -12.27 23.10 12.26
CA GLN A 196 -11.28 23.56 11.29
C GLN A 196 -10.02 22.70 11.38
N GLY A 197 -9.48 22.31 10.24
CA GLY A 197 -8.23 21.56 10.13
C GLY A 197 -8.22 20.24 10.90
N ASP A 198 -7.07 19.81 11.32
CA ASP A 198 -6.82 18.51 11.88
C ASP A 198 -7.37 18.24 13.27
N SER A 199 -7.66 19.27 14.04
CA SER A 199 -8.28 19.08 15.36
C SER A 199 -9.64 18.38 15.29
N ALA A 200 -10.27 18.37 14.11
CA ALA A 200 -11.52 17.68 13.85
C ALA A 200 -11.32 16.23 13.40
N GLN A 201 -10.10 15.83 13.08
CA GLN A 201 -9.74 14.45 12.74
C GLN A 201 -8.92 13.83 13.85
N PRO A 202 -9.28 12.63 14.30
CA PRO A 202 -8.34 11.84 15.09
C PRO A 202 -7.08 11.62 14.26
N ALA A 203 -5.94 11.67 14.90
CA ALA A 203 -4.71 11.24 14.29
C ALA A 203 -4.87 9.81 13.72
N ARG A 204 -4.32 9.57 12.55
CA ARG A 204 -4.48 8.29 11.84
C ARG A 204 -3.15 7.79 11.32
N ALA A 205 -3.08 6.49 11.13
CA ALA A 205 -1.91 5.79 10.69
C ALA A 205 -2.29 4.56 9.85
N ASN A 206 -3.09 4.77 8.84
CA ASN A 206 -3.34 3.85 7.74
C ASN A 206 -2.64 4.37 6.49
N HIS A 207 -2.68 3.64 5.39
CA HIS A 207 -1.94 3.93 4.16
C HIS A 207 -0.42 3.91 4.37
N ASP A 208 0.06 2.88 5.05
CA ASP A 208 1.49 2.74 5.28
C ASP A 208 2.26 2.31 4.01
N GLY A 209 1.57 1.74 3.02
CA GLY A 209 2.20 1.15 1.85
C GLY A 209 2.99 -0.09 2.25
N GLY A 210 4.32 0.02 2.24
CA GLY A 210 5.20 -0.99 2.82
C GLY A 210 5.81 -1.96 1.83
N VAL A 211 5.56 -1.81 0.55
CA VAL A 211 6.08 -2.71 -0.48
C VAL A 211 7.54 -2.39 -0.79
N LEU A 212 8.33 -3.46 -0.96
CA LEU A 212 9.74 -3.42 -1.33
C LEU A 212 9.98 -4.21 -2.61
N ALA A 213 10.81 -3.69 -3.50
CA ALA A 213 11.31 -4.45 -4.65
C ALA A 213 12.70 -3.97 -5.07
N PHE A 214 13.55 -4.91 -5.52
CA PHE A 214 14.77 -4.53 -6.24
C PHE A 214 14.46 -4.35 -7.72
N GLY A 215 14.86 -3.20 -8.25
CA GLY A 215 14.76 -2.93 -9.68
C GLY A 215 15.86 -3.64 -10.49
N PRO A 216 15.71 -3.68 -11.82
CA PRO A 216 16.72 -4.24 -12.72
C PRO A 216 18.05 -3.47 -12.68
N ASP A 217 18.06 -2.26 -12.11
CA ASP A 217 19.24 -1.44 -11.85
C ASP A 217 19.95 -1.79 -10.53
N GLY A 218 19.47 -2.82 -9.82
CA GLY A 218 20.01 -3.27 -8.54
C GLY A 218 19.73 -2.32 -7.37
N LYS A 219 18.81 -1.38 -7.51
CA LYS A 219 18.41 -0.47 -6.43
C LYS A 219 17.17 -0.99 -5.72
N LEU A 220 17.07 -0.69 -4.43
CA LEU A 220 15.91 -0.99 -3.61
C LEU A 220 14.87 0.13 -3.76
N TYR A 221 13.67 -0.25 -4.20
CA TYR A 221 12.51 0.64 -4.25
C TYR A 221 11.62 0.37 -3.04
N VAL A 222 11.16 1.46 -2.42
CA VAL A 222 10.34 1.42 -1.19
C VAL A 222 9.12 2.30 -1.41
N ALA A 223 7.92 1.74 -1.32
CA ALA A 223 6.68 2.50 -1.41
C ALA A 223 6.13 2.80 -0.01
N SER A 224 5.73 4.05 0.20
CA SER A 224 5.02 4.52 1.39
C SER A 224 3.77 5.29 0.97
N GLY A 225 2.64 5.03 1.61
CA GLY A 225 1.40 5.77 1.38
C GLY A 225 1.35 7.10 2.12
N ASP A 226 0.22 7.80 2.05
CA ASP A 226 0.03 9.15 2.58
C ASP A 226 -0.30 9.20 4.08
N LEU A 227 -0.21 8.07 4.76
CA LEU A 227 -0.53 7.87 6.18
C LEU A 227 -1.98 8.27 6.55
N GLY A 228 -2.89 8.18 5.58
CA GLY A 228 -4.32 8.35 5.78
C GLY A 228 -4.79 9.77 6.10
N ARG A 229 -3.94 10.78 5.99
CA ARG A 229 -4.29 12.16 6.35
C ARG A 229 -4.09 13.18 5.27
N ARG A 230 -3.80 12.71 4.06
CA ARG A 230 -3.58 13.56 2.91
C ARG A 230 -2.46 14.57 3.03
N GLY A 231 -1.90 14.83 1.96
CA GLY A 231 -1.26 16.03 1.59
C GLY A 231 0.19 16.14 1.82
N GLN A 232 0.84 15.22 2.42
CA GLN A 232 2.27 15.31 2.63
C GLN A 232 3.03 14.76 1.45
N MET A 233 4.15 15.39 1.09
CA MET A 233 4.91 15.08 -0.12
C MET A 233 4.04 15.12 -1.39
N GLN A 234 2.98 15.91 -1.36
CA GLN A 234 1.93 15.93 -2.37
C GLN A 234 1.71 17.35 -2.86
N ASN A 235 0.56 17.63 -3.38
CA ASN A 235 0.27 18.84 -4.11
C ASN A 235 -0.62 19.81 -3.31
N LEU A 236 -0.43 19.94 -2.01
CA LEU A 236 -1.25 20.79 -1.15
C LEU A 236 -0.84 22.27 -1.17
N ARG A 237 -0.46 22.80 -2.30
CA ARG A 237 -0.15 24.22 -2.42
C ARG A 237 -1.31 25.14 -2.00
N PHE A 238 -2.54 24.66 -2.19
CA PHE A 238 -3.77 25.38 -1.91
C PHE A 238 -4.57 24.70 -0.80
N GLY A 239 -3.86 24.18 0.20
CA GLY A 239 -4.44 23.42 1.28
C GLY A 239 -5.55 24.12 2.05
N PRO A 240 -6.04 23.51 3.14
CA PRO A 240 -7.18 24.01 3.89
C PRO A 240 -6.96 25.42 4.39
N THR A 241 -8.06 26.14 4.60
CA THR A 241 -8.01 27.52 5.12
C THR A 241 -8.45 27.52 6.58
N PRO A 242 -7.64 27.99 7.52
CA PRO A 242 -6.26 28.45 7.33
C PRO A 242 -5.29 27.27 7.12
N PRO A 243 -4.25 27.45 6.31
CA PRO A 243 -3.25 26.43 6.13
C PRO A 243 -2.51 26.18 7.45
N THR A 244 -2.27 24.91 7.78
CA THR A 244 -1.40 24.55 8.88
C THR A 244 0.05 24.50 8.37
N ALA A 245 1.01 24.86 9.24
CA ALA A 245 2.37 25.18 8.82
C ALA A 245 3.12 24.00 8.18
N ASP A 246 2.75 22.78 8.49
CA ASP A 246 3.39 21.54 8.06
C ASP A 246 2.55 20.66 7.13
N ASP A 247 1.48 21.24 6.56
CA ASP A 247 0.59 20.54 5.64
C ASP A 247 0.92 20.70 4.17
N GLN A 248 1.87 21.53 3.87
CA GLN A 248 2.10 21.96 2.51
C GLN A 248 3.51 21.61 2.08
N PHE A 249 3.59 20.93 0.98
CA PHE A 249 4.84 20.77 0.29
C PHE A 249 5.44 22.15 -0.01
N GLY A 250 6.58 22.45 0.59
CA GLY A 250 7.22 23.77 0.45
C GLY A 250 6.57 24.88 1.27
N GLY A 251 5.73 24.55 2.26
CA GLY A 251 5.28 25.48 3.29
C GLY A 251 6.43 25.95 4.17
N PRO A 252 6.15 26.69 5.25
CA PRO A 252 7.20 27.19 6.16
C PRO A 252 8.06 26.07 6.74
N ALA A 253 7.49 24.89 6.91
CA ALA A 253 8.18 23.65 7.24
C ALA A 253 7.72 22.59 6.23
N PRO A 254 8.51 22.30 5.16
CA PRO A 254 8.07 21.42 4.10
C PRO A 254 7.85 20.01 4.61
N ASP A 255 6.72 19.41 4.26
CA ASP A 255 6.33 18.05 4.63
C ASP A 255 7.17 16.96 3.98
N ASN A 256 8.05 17.33 3.07
CA ASN A 256 9.02 16.45 2.44
C ASN A 256 9.96 15.73 3.43
N ALA A 257 9.98 16.16 4.69
CA ALA A 257 10.64 15.41 5.76
C ALA A 257 9.89 14.10 6.13
N HIS A 258 8.62 13.98 5.78
CA HIS A 258 7.77 12.89 6.24
C HIS A 258 7.84 11.63 5.39
N LEU A 259 8.28 11.72 4.14
CA LEU A 259 8.38 10.60 3.18
C LEU A 259 7.07 9.82 3.03
N SER A 260 5.96 10.52 2.94
CA SER A 260 4.63 9.94 2.75
C SER A 260 4.09 10.17 1.34
N GLY A 261 3.36 9.19 0.80
CA GLY A 261 2.84 9.23 -0.57
C GLY A 261 3.94 9.21 -1.62
N VAL A 262 4.94 8.33 -1.46
CA VAL A 262 6.17 8.34 -2.26
C VAL A 262 6.63 6.93 -2.64
N ILE A 263 7.42 6.84 -3.70
CA ILE A 263 8.32 5.73 -3.98
C ILE A 263 9.76 6.24 -3.86
N LEU A 264 10.52 5.62 -2.98
CA LEU A 264 11.94 5.89 -2.76
C LEU A 264 12.79 4.95 -3.61
N ARG A 265 14.01 5.38 -3.95
CA ARG A 265 15.02 4.54 -4.59
C ARG A 265 16.35 4.69 -3.85
N LEU A 266 16.84 3.57 -3.33
CA LEU A 266 18.01 3.50 -2.46
C LEU A 266 19.04 2.49 -2.99
N ASN A 267 20.29 2.65 -2.61
CA ASN A 267 21.27 1.57 -2.72
C ASN A 267 20.90 0.45 -1.72
N ASP A 268 21.48 -0.72 -1.89
CA ASP A 268 21.27 -1.90 -1.03
C ASP A 268 21.75 -1.70 0.42
N ASP A 269 22.60 -0.70 0.66
CA ASP A 269 23.08 -0.28 1.98
C ASP A 269 22.25 0.86 2.61
N GLY A 270 21.20 1.33 1.94
CA GLY A 270 20.34 2.44 2.37
C GLY A 270 20.84 3.83 1.97
N SER A 271 22.02 3.94 1.39
CA SER A 271 22.51 5.23 0.89
C SER A 271 21.73 5.71 -0.34
N THR A 272 21.77 7.01 -0.58
CA THR A 272 21.02 7.64 -1.68
C THR A 272 21.82 7.59 -2.97
N PRO A 273 21.28 6.99 -4.06
CA PRO A 273 21.90 7.04 -5.39
C PRO A 273 22.01 8.47 -5.92
N GLY A 274 23.20 8.86 -6.36
CA GLY A 274 23.44 10.21 -6.90
C GLY A 274 22.72 10.51 -8.23
N ASP A 275 22.22 9.47 -8.88
CA ASP A 275 21.42 9.56 -10.11
C ASP A 275 19.91 9.57 -9.86
N ASN A 276 19.43 9.69 -8.62
CA ASN A 276 18.01 9.87 -8.35
C ASN A 276 17.45 11.14 -9.03
N PRO A 277 16.17 11.13 -9.45
CA PRO A 277 15.60 12.24 -10.23
C PRO A 277 15.69 13.58 -9.53
N PHE A 278 15.55 13.59 -8.22
CA PHE A 278 15.51 14.80 -7.41
C PHE A 278 16.76 15.03 -6.58
N PHE A 279 17.86 14.31 -6.87
CA PHE A 279 19.09 14.41 -6.09
C PHE A 279 19.62 15.86 -6.03
N ALA A 280 19.68 16.53 -7.18
CA ALA A 280 20.15 17.92 -7.24
C ALA A 280 19.20 18.90 -6.54
N ALA A 281 17.89 18.70 -6.68
CA ALA A 281 16.88 19.53 -6.02
C ALA A 281 16.96 19.40 -4.50
N GLY A 282 17.10 18.20 -3.98
CA GLY A 282 17.28 17.95 -2.56
C GLY A 282 18.60 18.50 -2.02
N ALA A 283 19.69 18.36 -2.79
CA ALA A 283 20.98 18.94 -2.43
C ALA A 283 20.91 20.47 -2.31
N ALA A 284 20.20 21.13 -3.22
CA ALA A 284 20.01 22.58 -3.17
C ALA A 284 19.14 23.03 -1.97
N MET A 285 18.17 22.18 -1.54
CA MET A 285 17.32 22.44 -0.39
C MET A 285 18.10 22.30 0.92
N GLY A 286 18.93 21.27 1.05
CA GLY A 286 19.71 20.97 2.25
C GLY A 286 18.89 20.47 3.44
N GLY A 287 19.56 20.15 4.53
CA GLY A 287 18.93 19.65 5.75
C GLY A 287 18.26 18.28 5.59
N GLU A 288 17.45 17.87 6.56
CA GLU A 288 16.71 16.60 6.53
C GLU A 288 15.71 16.54 5.37
N ALA A 289 14.98 17.61 5.15
CA ALA A 289 14.03 17.73 4.05
C ALA A 289 14.71 17.49 2.70
N GLY A 290 15.85 18.14 2.45
CA GLY A 290 16.64 17.95 1.23
C GLY A 290 17.16 16.53 1.10
N ALA A 291 17.63 15.91 2.17
CA ALA A 291 18.09 14.52 2.18
C ALA A 291 16.94 13.54 1.81
N ASN A 292 15.73 13.82 2.27
CA ASN A 292 14.56 13.02 1.93
C ASN A 292 14.15 13.21 0.46
N ILE A 293 14.18 14.42 -0.05
CA ILE A 293 13.94 14.70 -1.48
C ILE A 293 14.94 13.95 -2.38
N GLN A 294 16.20 13.86 -1.97
CA GLN A 294 17.22 13.12 -2.73
C GLN A 294 16.90 11.63 -2.90
N ARG A 295 16.14 11.03 -1.98
CA ARG A 295 15.75 9.61 -1.99
C ARG A 295 14.58 9.32 -2.93
N LEU A 296 13.81 10.33 -3.35
CA LEU A 296 12.59 10.14 -4.12
C LEU A 296 12.88 9.61 -5.53
N PHE A 297 12.08 8.63 -5.94
CA PHE A 297 11.91 8.21 -7.34
C PHE A 297 10.65 8.81 -7.95
N ALA A 298 9.53 8.76 -7.21
CA ALA A 298 8.24 9.33 -7.55
C ALA A 298 7.53 9.82 -6.29
N TYR A 299 6.55 10.71 -6.43
CA TYR A 299 5.74 11.26 -5.35
C TYR A 299 4.32 11.62 -5.83
N GLY A 300 3.49 12.14 -4.94
CA GLY A 300 2.09 12.45 -5.26
C GLY A 300 1.23 11.19 -5.40
N LEU A 301 1.53 10.18 -4.56
CA LEU A 301 0.83 8.90 -4.51
C LEU A 301 -0.04 8.85 -3.25
N ARG A 302 -1.17 8.13 -3.31
CA ARG A 302 -2.03 7.99 -2.15
C ARG A 302 -1.66 6.78 -1.29
N ASN A 303 -1.84 5.61 -1.83
CA ASN A 303 -1.62 4.37 -1.10
C ASN A 303 -1.24 3.24 -2.05
N THR A 304 0.04 3.08 -2.26
CA THR A 304 0.62 2.03 -3.10
C THR A 304 0.73 0.75 -2.28
N PHE A 305 -0.11 -0.25 -2.58
CA PHE A 305 -0.07 -1.57 -1.94
C PHE A 305 0.80 -2.58 -2.66
N GLY A 306 1.17 -2.32 -3.88
CA GLY A 306 2.00 -3.21 -4.68
C GLY A 306 2.82 -2.47 -5.71
N ILE A 307 4.05 -2.92 -5.91
CA ILE A 307 4.93 -2.52 -7.01
C ILE A 307 5.50 -3.75 -7.70
N ALA A 308 5.64 -3.68 -9.02
CA ALA A 308 6.25 -4.76 -9.80
C ALA A 308 7.06 -4.21 -10.98
N PHE A 309 8.16 -4.87 -11.29
CA PHE A 309 8.94 -4.54 -12.48
C PHE A 309 8.55 -5.43 -13.65
N ASP A 310 8.22 -4.83 -14.77
CA ASP A 310 7.99 -5.55 -16.02
C ASP A 310 9.26 -6.33 -16.41
N PRO A 311 9.22 -7.66 -16.53
CA PRO A 311 10.39 -8.48 -16.77
C PRO A 311 11.04 -8.25 -18.15
N VAL A 312 10.35 -7.56 -19.06
CA VAL A 312 10.81 -7.31 -20.42
C VAL A 312 11.40 -5.92 -20.59
N SER A 313 10.67 -4.90 -20.12
CA SER A 313 11.08 -3.49 -20.28
C SER A 313 11.86 -2.93 -19.09
N GLY A 314 11.75 -3.58 -17.93
CA GLY A 314 12.27 -3.06 -16.67
C GLY A 314 11.49 -1.87 -16.11
N SER A 315 10.35 -1.53 -16.69
CA SER A 315 9.49 -0.45 -16.19
C SER A 315 8.85 -0.82 -14.86
N LEU A 316 8.80 0.13 -13.94
CA LEU A 316 8.09 0.00 -12.68
C LEU A 316 6.59 0.23 -12.88
N TRP A 317 5.78 -0.62 -12.29
CA TRP A 317 4.33 -0.50 -12.22
C TRP A 317 3.89 -0.49 -10.77
N ASP A 318 2.88 0.29 -10.44
CA ASP A 318 2.21 0.27 -9.15
C ASP A 318 0.69 0.19 -9.32
N GLN A 319 0.04 -0.13 -8.23
CA GLN A 319 -1.40 0.04 -8.07
C GLN A 319 -1.69 0.89 -6.84
N GLN A 320 -2.73 1.70 -6.91
CA GLN A 320 -3.13 2.58 -5.83
C GLN A 320 -4.61 2.45 -5.51
N ASN A 321 -4.92 2.52 -4.22
CA ASN A 321 -6.28 2.57 -3.72
C ASN A 321 -6.72 4.00 -3.46
N THR A 322 -8.00 4.24 -3.74
CA THR A 322 -8.68 5.51 -3.44
C THR A 322 -9.66 5.36 -2.29
N ASP A 323 -10.37 6.45 -1.97
CA ASP A 323 -11.48 6.39 -1.04
C ASP A 323 -12.74 5.84 -1.70
N ASP A 324 -13.14 6.47 -2.77
CA ASP A 324 -14.40 6.20 -3.44
C ASP A 324 -14.27 6.06 -4.96
N ALA A 325 -13.34 6.81 -5.57
CA ALA A 325 -13.24 6.94 -7.01
C ALA A 325 -11.82 6.86 -7.54
N PHE A 326 -11.68 6.17 -8.66
CA PHE A 326 -10.48 6.07 -9.48
C PHE A 326 -9.29 5.35 -8.83
N ASP A 327 -9.51 4.07 -8.42
CA ASP A 327 -8.35 3.19 -8.22
C ASP A 327 -7.50 3.12 -9.50
N GLU A 328 -6.18 3.03 -9.33
CA GLU A 328 -5.24 3.23 -10.44
C GLU A 328 -4.26 2.09 -10.62
N LEU A 329 -3.90 1.86 -11.87
CA LEU A 329 -2.66 1.19 -12.27
C LEU A 329 -1.77 2.19 -12.98
N ASN A 330 -0.58 2.42 -12.44
CA ASN A 330 0.37 3.37 -12.97
C ASN A 330 1.61 2.68 -13.51
N ARG A 331 2.13 3.19 -14.62
CA ARG A 331 3.51 2.97 -15.01
C ARG A 331 4.35 4.10 -14.41
N VAL A 332 5.09 3.78 -13.37
CA VAL A 332 5.83 4.77 -12.59
C VAL A 332 7.12 5.16 -13.30
N GLU A 333 7.17 6.36 -13.78
CA GLU A 333 8.36 6.91 -14.41
C GLU A 333 9.27 7.63 -13.41
N ARG A 334 10.53 7.71 -13.75
CA ARG A 334 11.52 8.45 -12.99
C ARG A 334 11.15 9.93 -12.92
N GLY A 335 10.93 10.47 -11.72
CA GLY A 335 10.52 11.86 -11.52
C GLY A 335 9.01 12.10 -11.64
N MET A 336 8.20 11.02 -11.64
CA MET A 336 6.75 11.12 -11.70
C MET A 336 6.19 11.84 -10.48
N ASN A 337 5.23 12.73 -10.72
CA ASN A 337 4.25 13.21 -9.77
C ASN A 337 2.90 12.58 -10.15
N GLY A 338 2.35 11.72 -9.31
CA GLY A 338 1.07 11.02 -9.54
C GLY A 338 -0.17 11.91 -9.37
N GLY A 339 0.00 13.14 -8.85
CA GLY A 339 -1.10 14.12 -8.76
C GLY A 339 -1.91 14.11 -7.46
N TRP A 340 -1.85 13.06 -6.66
CA TRP A 340 -2.53 13.03 -5.38
C TRP A 340 -2.02 14.17 -4.49
N ILE A 341 -2.87 14.98 -3.89
CA ILE A 341 -4.33 14.90 -3.67
C ILE A 341 -5.16 15.74 -4.65
N GLN A 342 -4.51 16.46 -5.58
CA GLN A 342 -5.21 17.32 -6.54
C GLN A 342 -5.95 16.50 -7.59
N ILE A 343 -5.39 15.35 -7.98
CA ILE A 343 -5.86 14.50 -9.07
C ILE A 343 -5.88 13.06 -8.58
N MET A 344 -6.92 12.35 -8.95
CA MET A 344 -7.03 10.91 -8.88
C MET A 344 -7.78 10.42 -10.12
N GLY A 345 -7.29 9.34 -10.73
CA GLY A 345 -7.71 8.92 -12.06
C GLY A 345 -7.19 9.81 -13.19
N PRO A 346 -7.61 9.58 -14.43
CA PRO A 346 -7.21 10.42 -15.55
C PRO A 346 -7.63 11.87 -15.33
N VAL A 347 -6.72 12.81 -15.56
CA VAL A 347 -7.02 14.24 -15.34
C VAL A 347 -8.19 14.74 -16.18
N SER A 348 -8.46 14.11 -17.31
CA SER A 348 -9.64 14.40 -18.13
C SER A 348 -10.97 14.11 -17.42
N ARG A 349 -10.95 13.25 -16.40
CA ARG A 349 -12.10 12.86 -15.59
C ARG A 349 -12.19 13.60 -14.25
N ILE A 350 -11.44 14.70 -14.05
CA ILE A 350 -11.35 15.42 -12.77
C ILE A 350 -12.71 15.91 -12.24
N ALA A 351 -13.58 16.36 -13.13
CA ALA A 351 -14.94 16.78 -12.73
C ALA A 351 -15.79 15.61 -12.22
N GLN A 352 -15.60 14.41 -12.77
CA GLN A 352 -16.25 13.19 -12.34
C GLN A 352 -15.68 12.73 -10.98
N PHE A 353 -14.37 12.79 -10.80
CA PHE A 353 -13.72 12.56 -9.51
C PHE A 353 -14.33 13.47 -8.43
N LYS A 354 -14.38 14.79 -8.67
CA LYS A 354 -15.00 15.76 -7.76
C LYS A 354 -16.45 15.41 -7.46
N GLN A 355 -17.24 15.07 -8.48
CA GLN A 355 -18.66 14.73 -8.32
C GLN A 355 -18.85 13.49 -7.44
N ILE A 356 -18.08 12.43 -7.68
CA ILE A 356 -18.18 11.19 -6.91
C ILE A 356 -17.82 11.46 -5.45
N GLU A 357 -16.69 12.12 -5.21
CA GLU A 357 -16.20 12.44 -3.87
C GLU A 357 -17.15 13.39 -3.09
N GLN A 358 -17.93 14.21 -3.79
CA GLN A 358 -18.94 15.09 -3.16
C GLN A 358 -20.26 14.36 -2.87
N THR A 359 -20.60 13.34 -3.63
CA THR A 359 -21.95 12.76 -3.62
C THR A 359 -22.04 11.42 -2.93
N LEU A 360 -20.96 10.63 -2.93
CA LEU A 360 -20.97 9.36 -2.21
C LEU A 360 -20.95 9.64 -0.70
N PRO A 361 -21.84 8.99 0.05
CA PRO A 361 -21.74 9.04 1.49
C PRO A 361 -20.41 8.39 1.90
N PRO A 362 -19.73 8.94 2.91
CA PRO A 362 -18.48 8.38 3.39
C PRO A 362 -18.64 6.90 3.73
N SER A 363 -17.59 6.13 3.54
CA SER A 363 -17.54 4.72 3.93
C SER A 363 -17.99 4.59 5.38
N GLY A 364 -19.13 3.94 5.61
CA GLY A 364 -19.75 3.81 6.93
C GLY A 364 -21.00 4.64 7.17
N GLY A 365 -21.49 5.40 6.19
CA GLY A 365 -22.81 6.07 6.28
C GLY A 365 -22.91 7.22 7.28
N ILE A 366 -21.78 7.81 7.69
CA ILE A 366 -21.75 8.98 8.56
C ILE A 366 -21.65 10.23 7.68
N PRO A 367 -22.71 11.03 7.50
CA PRO A 367 -22.66 12.23 6.71
C PRO A 367 -21.58 13.20 7.22
N GLY A 368 -20.70 13.67 6.35
CA GLY A 368 -19.64 14.62 6.69
C GLY A 368 -18.41 14.03 7.38
N ALA A 369 -18.34 12.72 7.60
CA ALA A 369 -17.19 12.05 8.20
C ALA A 369 -16.31 11.37 7.14
N GLN A 370 -16.04 12.04 6.06
CA GLN A 370 -15.03 11.59 5.08
C GLN A 370 -13.66 11.80 5.70
N LEU A 371 -13.11 10.73 6.20
CA LEU A 371 -11.96 10.74 7.11
C LEU A 371 -10.71 11.39 6.51
N GLN A 372 -10.59 11.36 5.20
CA GLN A 372 -9.44 11.90 4.49
C GLN A 372 -9.72 13.26 3.86
N GLN A 373 -10.96 13.69 3.86
CA GLN A 373 -11.38 14.89 3.14
C GLN A 373 -11.69 16.09 4.03
N ILE A 374 -11.54 15.95 5.34
CA ILE A 374 -11.78 17.07 6.27
C ILE A 374 -10.77 18.19 6.02
N ARG A 375 -9.50 17.85 5.77
CA ARG A 375 -8.46 18.84 5.43
C ARG A 375 -8.52 19.31 3.98
N TRP A 376 -8.91 18.43 3.08
CA TRP A 376 -9.08 18.70 1.66
C TRP A 376 -10.49 18.32 1.24
N PRO A 377 -11.50 19.12 1.59
CA PRO A 377 -12.87 18.78 1.25
C PRO A 377 -13.02 18.68 -0.28
N PRO A 378 -13.88 17.78 -0.77
CA PRO A 378 -14.08 17.57 -2.21
C PRO A 378 -14.44 18.84 -2.99
N SER A 379 -14.98 19.86 -2.30
CA SER A 379 -15.19 21.18 -2.89
C SER A 379 -13.89 21.83 -3.40
N ASN A 380 -12.74 21.45 -2.84
CA ASN A 380 -11.44 21.98 -3.24
C ASN A 380 -10.83 21.23 -4.43
N ILE A 381 -11.38 20.10 -4.84
CA ILE A 381 -10.97 19.44 -6.08
C ILE A 381 -11.24 20.40 -7.25
N ALA A 382 -10.32 20.48 -8.19
CA ALA A 382 -10.42 21.36 -9.35
C ALA A 382 -11.63 21.04 -10.23
N ASP A 383 -12.16 22.03 -10.92
CA ASP A 383 -13.29 21.83 -11.83
C ASP A 383 -12.85 21.46 -13.25
N THR A 384 -11.60 21.72 -13.60
CA THR A 384 -11.06 21.46 -14.94
C THR A 384 -9.66 20.83 -14.89
N PRO A 385 -9.27 20.07 -15.93
CA PRO A 385 -7.92 19.53 -16.06
C PRO A 385 -6.82 20.58 -15.93
N GLN A 386 -6.99 21.73 -16.58
CA GLN A 386 -6.02 22.82 -16.56
C GLN A 386 -5.83 23.38 -15.15
N GLU A 387 -6.92 23.54 -14.42
CA GLU A 387 -6.88 23.99 -13.04
C GLU A 387 -6.18 22.97 -12.16
N ALA A 388 -6.52 21.68 -12.26
CA ALA A 388 -5.89 20.60 -11.51
C ALA A 388 -4.37 20.58 -11.71
N LEU A 389 -3.93 20.58 -12.98
CA LEU A 389 -2.51 20.61 -13.33
C LEU A 389 -1.80 21.85 -12.81
N SER A 390 -2.46 23.02 -12.82
CA SER A 390 -1.87 24.27 -12.32
C SER A 390 -1.64 24.29 -10.81
N ARG A 391 -2.33 23.41 -10.07
CA ARG A 391 -2.25 23.29 -8.61
C ARG A 391 -1.17 22.33 -8.15
N LEU A 392 -0.61 21.53 -9.06
CA LEU A 392 0.43 20.58 -8.70
C LEU A 392 1.69 21.27 -8.19
N VAL A 393 2.27 20.75 -7.12
CA VAL A 393 3.57 21.17 -6.63
C VAL A 393 4.63 20.33 -7.36
N MET A 394 5.30 20.95 -8.33
CA MET A 394 6.28 20.28 -9.18
C MET A 394 7.69 20.56 -8.67
N LEU A 395 8.38 19.50 -8.24
CA LEU A 395 9.82 19.56 -8.03
C LEU A 395 10.55 19.81 -9.36
N PRO A 396 11.72 20.46 -9.34
CA PRO A 396 12.53 20.62 -10.55
C PRO A 396 12.78 19.26 -11.22
N GLY A 397 12.34 19.12 -12.47
CA GLY A 397 12.43 17.87 -13.22
C GLY A 397 11.29 16.88 -13.01
N ALA A 398 10.30 17.20 -12.21
CA ALA A 398 9.10 16.38 -12.08
C ALA A 398 8.20 16.47 -13.31
N THR A 399 7.48 15.38 -13.58
CA THR A 399 6.46 15.29 -14.63
C THR A 399 5.20 14.65 -14.08
N TYR A 400 4.04 15.20 -14.41
CA TYR A 400 2.77 14.55 -14.13
C TYR A 400 2.51 13.45 -15.19
N SER A 401 1.92 12.36 -14.76
CA SER A 401 1.47 11.28 -15.65
C SER A 401 0.10 10.79 -15.22
N ASP A 402 -0.83 10.65 -16.15
CA ASP A 402 -2.09 9.95 -15.95
C ASP A 402 -1.85 8.46 -15.70
N PRO A 403 -2.76 7.76 -14.97
CA PRO A 403 -2.72 6.32 -14.85
C PRO A 403 -2.90 5.63 -16.21
N GLU A 404 -2.33 4.43 -16.32
CA GLU A 404 -2.49 3.59 -17.52
C GLU A 404 -3.82 2.84 -17.52
N PHE A 405 -4.45 2.68 -16.36
CA PHE A 405 -5.79 2.12 -16.20
C PHE A 405 -6.42 2.60 -14.89
N SER A 406 -7.74 2.77 -14.87
CA SER A 406 -8.48 3.12 -13.67
C SER A 406 -9.82 2.42 -13.59
N TRP A 407 -10.31 2.20 -12.36
CA TRP A 407 -11.71 1.87 -12.09
C TRP A 407 -12.40 3.12 -11.55
N LYS A 408 -13.51 3.51 -12.16
CA LYS A 408 -14.25 4.72 -11.77
C LYS A 408 -14.70 4.71 -10.31
N PHE A 409 -15.23 3.60 -9.83
CA PHE A 409 -15.47 3.36 -8.41
C PHE A 409 -14.48 2.32 -7.88
N ALA A 410 -14.04 2.50 -6.65
CA ALA A 410 -13.02 1.66 -6.04
C ALA A 410 -13.32 0.16 -6.08
N VAL A 411 -12.33 -0.63 -6.51
CA VAL A 411 -12.33 -2.12 -6.50
C VAL A 411 -11.28 -2.68 -5.53
N PRO A 412 -10.72 -1.89 -4.67
CA PRO A 412 -9.47 -1.89 -3.92
C PRO A 412 -8.41 -2.89 -4.43
N PRO A 413 -7.64 -2.54 -5.47
CA PRO A 413 -6.52 -3.36 -5.91
C PRO A 413 -5.49 -3.49 -4.78
N ALA A 414 -4.84 -4.65 -4.67
CA ALA A 414 -3.91 -4.96 -3.59
C ALA A 414 -2.57 -5.51 -4.10
N GLY A 415 -2.46 -6.81 -4.40
CA GLY A 415 -1.22 -7.38 -4.95
C GLY A 415 -1.06 -7.10 -6.44
N ILE A 416 0.19 -6.94 -6.90
CA ILE A 416 0.53 -6.77 -8.31
C ILE A 416 1.77 -7.59 -8.65
N GLY A 417 1.79 -8.25 -9.81
CA GLY A 417 2.94 -9.02 -10.26
C GLY A 417 2.89 -9.40 -11.73
N PHE A 418 4.02 -9.78 -12.28
CA PHE A 418 4.14 -10.25 -13.67
C PHE A 418 4.36 -11.75 -13.73
N LEU A 419 3.73 -12.43 -14.69
CA LEU A 419 4.07 -13.81 -15.01
C LEU A 419 5.26 -13.83 -15.98
N SER A 420 6.47 -13.99 -15.48
CA SER A 420 7.70 -13.95 -16.28
C SER A 420 7.98 -15.24 -17.08
N SER A 421 7.08 -16.22 -17.07
CA SER A 421 7.26 -17.55 -17.66
C SER A 421 6.18 -17.94 -18.66
N ARG A 422 6.38 -19.10 -19.31
CA ARG A 422 5.41 -19.75 -20.22
C ARG A 422 4.67 -20.93 -19.56
N ALA A 423 4.85 -21.17 -18.29
CA ALA A 423 4.33 -22.38 -17.64
C ALA A 423 2.80 -22.47 -17.71
N LEU A 424 2.10 -21.34 -17.61
CA LEU A 424 0.63 -21.29 -17.75
C LEU A 424 0.16 -21.29 -19.21
N GLY A 425 1.06 -21.04 -20.15
CA GLY A 425 0.81 -20.90 -21.57
C GLY A 425 1.42 -19.63 -22.16
N PRO A 426 1.79 -19.64 -23.45
CA PRO A 426 2.47 -18.49 -24.07
C PRO A 426 1.62 -17.22 -24.10
N GLN A 427 0.28 -17.34 -24.07
CA GLN A 427 -0.66 -16.21 -24.05
C GLN A 427 -0.68 -15.42 -22.75
N TYR A 428 -0.08 -15.95 -21.69
CA TYR A 428 0.00 -15.31 -20.37
C TYR A 428 1.38 -14.77 -20.03
N GLN A 429 2.38 -15.10 -20.87
CA GLN A 429 3.75 -14.72 -20.60
C GLN A 429 3.93 -13.20 -20.59
N ASN A 430 4.56 -12.69 -19.55
CA ASN A 430 4.85 -11.28 -19.31
C ASN A 430 3.60 -10.39 -19.13
N ASP A 431 2.43 -10.97 -18.89
CA ASP A 431 1.25 -10.19 -18.51
C ASP A 431 1.32 -9.77 -17.05
N LEU A 432 0.65 -8.66 -16.76
CA LEU A 432 0.48 -8.10 -15.44
C LEU A 432 -0.76 -8.69 -14.79
N PHE A 433 -0.63 -9.10 -13.53
CA PHE A 433 -1.74 -9.60 -12.72
C PHE A 433 -1.95 -8.70 -11.50
N VAL A 434 -3.21 -8.42 -11.19
CA VAL A 434 -3.60 -7.53 -10.09
C VAL A 434 -4.70 -8.20 -9.28
N GLY A 435 -4.41 -8.42 -8.00
CA GLY A 435 -5.41 -8.88 -7.04
C GLY A 435 -6.23 -7.71 -6.52
N ALA A 436 -7.53 -7.91 -6.32
CA ALA A 436 -8.40 -6.91 -5.73
C ALA A 436 -9.02 -7.42 -4.43
N ALA A 437 -9.05 -6.55 -3.42
CA ALA A 437 -9.63 -6.81 -2.13
C ALA A 437 -11.12 -6.45 -2.14
N THR A 438 -11.94 -7.23 -2.81
CA THR A 438 -13.38 -7.13 -2.56
C THR A 438 -13.67 -7.49 -1.11
N PRO A 439 -14.74 -6.94 -0.47
CA PRO A 439 -15.13 -7.34 0.88
C PRO A 439 -15.04 -8.85 1.03
N ALA A 440 -14.51 -9.34 2.13
CA ALA A 440 -14.24 -10.77 2.37
C ALA A 440 -15.45 -11.69 2.07
N THR A 441 -16.66 -11.12 2.03
CA THR A 441 -17.91 -11.78 1.66
C THR A 441 -18.11 -11.96 0.15
N LEU A 442 -17.29 -11.34 -0.72
CA LEU A 442 -17.45 -11.34 -2.18
C LEU A 442 -16.30 -12.04 -2.91
N GLY A 443 -15.43 -12.74 -2.20
CA GLY A 443 -14.51 -13.71 -2.77
C GLY A 443 -13.14 -13.20 -3.26
N GLY A 444 -12.99 -11.94 -3.63
CA GLY A 444 -11.75 -11.40 -4.21
C GLY A 444 -11.53 -11.76 -5.67
N HIS A 445 -11.00 -10.83 -6.44
CA HIS A 445 -10.75 -10.97 -7.87
C HIS A 445 -9.26 -10.96 -8.19
N LEU A 446 -8.88 -11.67 -9.23
CA LEU A 446 -7.58 -11.57 -9.86
C LEU A 446 -7.79 -11.13 -11.31
N PHE A 447 -7.31 -9.93 -11.64
CA PHE A 447 -7.36 -9.36 -12.98
C PHE A 447 -6.07 -9.65 -13.75
N ARG A 448 -6.15 -9.71 -15.07
CA ARG A 448 -5.04 -9.86 -15.99
C ARG A 448 -5.03 -8.72 -17.00
N PHE A 449 -3.86 -8.14 -17.18
CA PHE A 449 -3.63 -7.07 -18.15
C PHE A 449 -2.49 -7.44 -19.09
N ASN A 450 -2.71 -7.39 -20.38
CA ASN A 450 -1.63 -7.44 -21.34
C ASN A 450 -1.03 -6.04 -21.56
N LEU A 451 0.24 -5.97 -21.93
CA LEU A 451 0.91 -4.69 -22.19
C LEU A 451 1.19 -4.50 -23.67
N THR A 452 0.90 -3.32 -24.19
CA THR A 452 1.10 -2.91 -25.59
C THR A 452 1.97 -1.66 -25.70
N GLY A 453 2.21 -1.19 -26.91
CA GLY A 453 2.94 0.05 -27.14
C GLY A 453 4.35 0.04 -26.55
N ASN A 454 5.16 -0.95 -26.89
CA ASN A 454 6.47 -1.19 -26.28
C ASN A 454 6.39 -1.42 -24.76
N ARG A 455 5.32 -2.06 -24.32
CA ARG A 455 5.02 -2.38 -22.92
C ARG A 455 4.84 -1.14 -22.02
N ARG A 456 4.38 -0.06 -22.62
CA ARG A 456 4.17 1.21 -21.92
C ARG A 456 2.71 1.49 -21.60
N LYS A 457 1.79 0.70 -22.17
CA LYS A 457 0.34 0.88 -22.04
C LYS A 457 -0.35 -0.44 -21.77
N ILE A 458 -1.46 -0.37 -21.06
CA ILE A 458 -2.37 -1.50 -20.92
C ILE A 458 -3.12 -1.67 -22.24
N GLY A 459 -3.09 -2.90 -22.77
CA GLY A 459 -3.90 -3.32 -23.90
C GLY A 459 -5.30 -3.70 -23.44
N VAL A 460 -6.30 -3.31 -24.20
CA VAL A 460 -7.70 -3.64 -23.96
C VAL A 460 -8.33 -4.14 -25.25
N ASP A 461 -9.05 -5.25 -25.17
CA ASP A 461 -9.79 -5.83 -26.30
C ASP A 461 -11.28 -5.49 -26.21
N ASP A 462 -11.78 -5.15 -25.04
CA ASP A 462 -13.16 -4.73 -24.84
C ASP A 462 -13.33 -3.26 -25.25
N PRO A 463 -14.20 -2.95 -26.22
CA PRO A 463 -14.43 -1.58 -26.68
C PRO A 463 -14.89 -0.61 -25.59
N ARG A 464 -15.53 -1.12 -24.52
CA ARG A 464 -15.94 -0.29 -23.38
C ARG A 464 -14.75 0.29 -22.61
N LEU A 465 -13.61 -0.39 -22.69
CA LEU A 465 -12.36 0.00 -22.01
C LEU A 465 -11.40 0.80 -22.91
N GLU A 466 -11.85 1.30 -24.07
CA GLU A 466 -10.97 1.99 -25.03
C GLU A 466 -10.24 3.19 -24.41
N ASP A 467 -10.90 3.89 -23.48
CA ASP A 467 -10.31 5.02 -22.74
C ASP A 467 -9.52 4.58 -21.48
N ARG A 468 -9.43 3.28 -21.22
CA ARG A 468 -8.75 2.66 -20.08
C ARG A 468 -9.32 3.04 -18.71
N VAL A 469 -10.62 3.32 -18.70
CA VAL A 469 -11.39 3.47 -17.47
C VAL A 469 -12.52 2.46 -17.47
N ALA A 470 -12.60 1.60 -16.47
CA ALA A 470 -13.78 0.79 -16.25
C ALA A 470 -14.85 1.64 -15.57
N ASP A 471 -15.93 1.95 -16.32
CA ASP A 471 -17.07 2.73 -15.81
C ASP A 471 -18.02 1.84 -14.98
N ASN A 472 -17.46 1.15 -13.98
CA ASN A 472 -18.23 0.33 -13.05
C ASN A 472 -19.31 1.15 -12.32
N LEU A 473 -20.33 0.47 -11.77
CA LEU A 473 -21.56 1.12 -11.32
C LEU A 473 -21.50 1.57 -9.86
N THR A 474 -20.76 0.85 -9.03
CA THR A 474 -20.59 1.12 -7.59
C THR A 474 -19.24 0.58 -7.11
N LYS A 475 -18.88 0.86 -5.86
CA LYS A 475 -17.71 0.24 -5.23
C LYS A 475 -17.80 -1.29 -5.25
N ASN A 476 -16.67 -1.92 -5.53
CA ASN A 476 -16.49 -3.37 -5.65
C ASN A 476 -17.26 -4.03 -6.81
N ASP A 477 -17.94 -3.26 -7.64
CA ASP A 477 -18.51 -3.74 -8.88
C ASP A 477 -17.42 -3.80 -9.96
N ILE A 478 -17.46 -4.84 -10.80
CA ILE A 478 -16.47 -5.07 -11.85
C ILE A 478 -17.04 -4.91 -13.26
N THR A 479 -18.20 -4.27 -13.40
CA THR A 479 -18.78 -3.95 -14.71
C THR A 479 -17.71 -3.27 -15.58
N GLU A 480 -17.65 -3.66 -16.84
CA GLU A 480 -16.62 -3.37 -17.85
C GLU A 480 -15.28 -4.05 -17.60
N SER A 481 -14.79 -4.15 -16.35
CA SER A 481 -13.56 -4.89 -16.05
C SER A 481 -13.75 -6.40 -15.88
N GLU A 482 -14.97 -6.94 -15.99
CA GLU A 482 -15.23 -8.38 -16.02
C GLU A 482 -14.52 -9.08 -17.20
N SER A 483 -14.25 -8.35 -18.28
CA SER A 483 -13.50 -8.85 -19.44
C SER A 483 -12.00 -9.06 -19.13
N LEU A 484 -11.50 -8.45 -18.05
CA LEU A 484 -10.12 -8.59 -17.56
C LEU A 484 -10.00 -9.64 -16.45
N LEU A 485 -11.13 -10.26 -16.04
CA LEU A 485 -11.14 -11.20 -14.94
C LEU A 485 -10.38 -12.49 -15.31
N PHE A 486 -9.37 -12.83 -14.51
CA PHE A 486 -8.59 -14.05 -14.66
C PHE A 486 -9.02 -15.12 -13.66
N GLY A 487 -9.43 -14.72 -12.45
CA GLY A 487 -9.88 -15.66 -11.44
C GLY A 487 -10.67 -14.99 -10.31
N THR A 488 -11.34 -15.81 -9.50
CA THR A 488 -12.21 -15.40 -8.39
C THR A 488 -11.91 -16.20 -7.12
N ASP A 489 -12.44 -15.72 -6.01
CA ASP A 489 -12.40 -16.36 -4.70
C ASP A 489 -10.99 -16.48 -4.08
N PHE A 490 -10.07 -15.61 -4.51
CA PHE A 490 -8.73 -15.52 -3.92
C PHE A 490 -8.67 -14.76 -2.58
N GLY A 491 -9.80 -14.20 -2.14
CA GLY A 491 -9.82 -13.31 -0.97
C GLY A 491 -9.08 -12.00 -1.21
N VAL A 492 -8.56 -11.39 -0.15
CA VAL A 492 -7.70 -10.21 -0.26
C VAL A 492 -6.31 -10.66 -0.73
N SER A 493 -6.05 -10.52 -2.02
CA SER A 493 -4.79 -10.95 -2.66
C SER A 493 -3.76 -9.84 -2.54
N THR A 494 -2.80 -10.00 -1.65
CA THR A 494 -1.84 -8.95 -1.29
C THR A 494 -0.51 -9.06 -2.01
N ASP A 495 -0.25 -10.19 -2.68
CA ASP A 495 0.98 -10.40 -3.44
C ASP A 495 0.78 -11.41 -4.57
N VAL A 496 1.47 -11.18 -5.68
CA VAL A 496 1.42 -12.04 -6.88
C VAL A 496 2.82 -12.22 -7.42
N GLU A 497 3.32 -13.46 -7.42
CA GLU A 497 4.71 -13.77 -7.78
C GLU A 497 4.83 -14.91 -8.79
N THR A 498 5.82 -14.83 -9.68
CA THR A 498 6.22 -15.98 -10.50
C THR A 498 7.18 -16.87 -9.71
N GLY A 499 6.76 -18.09 -9.43
CA GLY A 499 7.61 -19.07 -8.73
C GLY A 499 8.75 -19.63 -9.60
N PRO A 500 9.75 -20.27 -8.97
CA PRO A 500 10.88 -20.91 -9.68
C PRO A 500 10.47 -22.00 -10.67
N ASN A 501 9.29 -22.59 -10.50
CA ASN A 501 8.69 -23.55 -11.43
C ASN A 501 7.95 -22.87 -12.60
N GLY A 502 7.92 -21.55 -12.62
CA GLY A 502 7.27 -20.75 -13.64
C GLY A 502 5.77 -20.55 -13.45
N ASN A 503 5.16 -21.14 -12.44
CA ASN A 503 3.74 -20.94 -12.12
C ASN A 503 3.51 -19.62 -11.40
N LEU A 504 2.26 -19.17 -11.36
CA LEU A 504 1.86 -17.93 -10.67
C LEU A 504 1.41 -18.26 -9.24
N PHE A 505 1.93 -17.53 -8.27
CA PHE A 505 1.58 -17.67 -6.86
C PHE A 505 0.85 -16.43 -6.38
N VAL A 506 -0.17 -16.63 -5.52
CA VAL A 506 -1.00 -15.57 -4.97
C VAL A 506 -1.03 -15.72 -3.45
N VAL A 507 -0.68 -14.66 -2.73
CA VAL A 507 -0.82 -14.58 -1.28
C VAL A 507 -2.21 -14.04 -0.95
N SER A 508 -2.97 -14.78 -0.15
CA SER A 508 -4.28 -14.37 0.32
C SER A 508 -4.25 -14.03 1.81
N LEU A 509 -4.28 -12.75 2.12
CA LEU A 509 -4.28 -12.23 3.48
C LEU A 509 -5.51 -12.71 4.27
N SER A 510 -6.70 -12.60 3.67
CA SER A 510 -7.96 -12.93 4.36
C SER A 510 -8.20 -14.43 4.52
N GLN A 511 -7.61 -15.26 3.67
CA GLN A 511 -7.75 -16.72 3.75
C GLN A 511 -6.57 -17.39 4.46
N GLY A 512 -5.52 -16.64 4.82
CA GLY A 512 -4.36 -17.18 5.52
C GLY A 512 -3.60 -18.23 4.71
N ALA A 513 -3.48 -18.03 3.40
CA ALA A 513 -2.97 -19.04 2.48
C ALA A 513 -2.12 -18.47 1.36
N VAL A 514 -1.30 -19.32 0.77
CA VAL A 514 -0.64 -19.11 -0.52
C VAL A 514 -1.18 -20.12 -1.51
N TYR A 515 -1.62 -19.64 -2.66
CA TYR A 515 -2.14 -20.43 -3.77
C TYR A 515 -1.16 -20.45 -4.92
N GLU A 516 -1.16 -21.56 -5.66
CA GLU A 516 -0.43 -21.70 -6.92
C GLU A 516 -1.40 -21.95 -8.06
N ILE A 517 -1.29 -21.17 -9.10
CA ILE A 517 -2.01 -21.35 -10.37
C ILE A 517 -1.06 -22.07 -11.32
N PHE A 518 -1.52 -23.19 -11.87
CA PHE A 518 -0.70 -24.07 -12.69
C PHE A 518 -1.49 -24.59 -13.91
N ARG A 519 -0.78 -25.09 -14.91
CA ARG A 519 -1.40 -25.75 -16.07
C ARG A 519 -1.70 -27.20 -15.73
N LYS A 520 -2.96 -27.61 -16.01
CA LYS A 520 -3.43 -28.99 -15.84
C LYS A 520 -2.79 -29.95 -16.83
#